data_416bc3958b062206fc7d0a9fdfa3ca80
#
_entry.id   416bc3958b062206fc7d0a9fdfa3ca80
#
_cell.length_a   1.000
_cell.length_b   1.000
_cell.length_c   1.000
_cell.angle_alpha   90.00
_cell.angle_beta   90.00
_cell.angle_gamma   90.00
#
_symmetry.space_group_name_H-M   'P 1'
#
loop_
_entity.id
_entity.type
_entity.pdbx_description
1 polymer ?
#
loop_
_entity_poly.entity_id
_entity_poly.type
_entity_poly.pdbx_seq_one_letter_code
_entity_poly.pdbx_strand_id
1 'polypeptide(L)'
;MAIQNNKYNNSFIYTIRSPHTDKFYIGSTTQNLCKRFANHKSDYNLHVQNKIKYVTTSFKIIELGDSYIELLEEINCDSKIQLEMREGELIRIHKDLCINKNIAGRTDKQY
;
A
#
# COMPACT_ATOMS: atom_id res chain seq x y z
N MET A 1 32.76 10.47 6.78
CA MET A 1 31.41 10.95 6.55
C MET A 1 30.40 9.89 6.98
N ALA A 2 29.47 10.30 7.77
CA ALA A 2 28.44 9.36 8.24
C ALA A 2 27.45 9.05 7.11
N ILE A 3 27.20 7.78 6.91
CA ILE A 3 26.18 7.35 5.97
C ILE A 3 24.86 7.30 6.73
N GLN A 4 23.88 8.00 6.22
CA GLN A 4 22.55 8.00 6.80
C GLN A 4 21.86 6.70 6.42
N ASN A 5 21.65 5.83 7.41
CA ASN A 5 20.88 4.59 7.20
C ASN A 5 19.40 4.87 7.46
N ASN A 6 18.83 5.68 6.59
CA ASN A 6 17.41 5.99 6.67
C ASN A 6 16.65 4.98 5.79
N LYS A 7 15.80 4.18 6.42
CA LYS A 7 15.04 3.16 5.69
C LYS A 7 14.14 3.75 4.61
N TYR A 8 13.78 5.04 4.72
CA TYR A 8 12.92 5.70 3.75
C TYR A 8 13.66 6.16 2.50
N ASN A 9 14.99 6.06 2.45
CA ASN A 9 15.75 6.39 1.26
C ASN A 9 15.41 5.48 0.07
N ASN A 10 15.01 4.24 0.34
CA ASN A 10 14.57 3.30 -0.70
C ASN A 10 13.15 2.89 -0.39
N SER A 11 12.22 3.76 -0.75
CA SER A 11 10.81 3.52 -0.54
C SER A 11 10.12 3.21 -1.85
N PHE A 12 9.01 2.47 -1.77
CA PHE A 12 8.27 2.04 -2.95
C PHE A 12 6.80 2.32 -2.74
N ILE A 13 6.16 2.83 -3.78
CA ILE A 13 4.71 2.90 -3.83
C ILE A 13 4.26 1.86 -4.84
N TYR A 14 3.29 1.05 -4.46
CA TYR A 14 2.90 -0.13 -5.22
C TYR A 14 1.39 -0.18 -5.37
N THR A 15 0.94 -0.99 -6.30
CA THR A 15 -0.47 -1.35 -6.41
C THR A 15 -0.63 -2.84 -6.15
N ILE A 16 -1.76 -3.22 -5.57
CA ILE A 16 -2.20 -4.61 -5.53
C ILE A 16 -3.39 -4.71 -6.48
N ARG A 17 -3.29 -5.59 -7.44
CA ARG A 17 -4.20 -5.72 -8.56
C ARG A 17 -4.70 -7.14 -8.71
N SER A 18 -5.78 -7.30 -9.45
CA SER A 18 -6.30 -8.59 -9.88
C SER A 18 -6.83 -8.46 -11.31
N PRO A 19 -6.68 -9.51 -12.15
CA PRO A 19 -7.24 -9.47 -13.49
C PRO A 19 -8.79 -9.47 -13.50
N HIS A 20 -9.40 -9.69 -12.35
CA HIS A 20 -10.87 -9.75 -12.23
C HIS A 20 -11.50 -8.38 -11.99
N THR A 21 -10.72 -7.32 -11.92
CA THR A 21 -11.22 -5.95 -11.74
C THR A 21 -10.24 -4.93 -12.29
N ASP A 22 -10.75 -3.79 -12.72
CA ASP A 22 -9.94 -2.63 -13.08
C ASP A 22 -9.50 -1.84 -11.84
N LYS A 23 -10.12 -2.09 -10.71
CA LYS A 23 -9.79 -1.40 -9.46
C LYS A 23 -8.51 -1.94 -8.87
N PHE A 24 -7.84 -1.11 -8.08
CA PHE A 24 -6.60 -1.52 -7.42
C PHE A 24 -6.44 -0.80 -6.09
N TYR A 25 -5.54 -1.34 -5.27
CA TYR A 25 -5.15 -0.76 -4.00
C TYR A 25 -3.77 -0.13 -4.14
N ILE A 26 -3.57 1.05 -3.55
CA ILE A 26 -2.26 1.72 -3.51
C ILE A 26 -1.73 1.64 -2.09
N GLY A 27 -0.47 1.23 -1.94
CA GLY A 27 0.21 1.21 -0.67
C GLY A 27 1.65 1.67 -0.80
N SER A 28 2.33 1.81 0.33
CA SER A 28 3.74 2.17 0.36
C SER A 28 4.49 1.27 1.33
N THR A 29 5.78 1.11 1.08
CA THR A 29 6.62 0.25 1.91
C THR A 29 8.08 0.65 1.78
N THR A 30 8.86 0.31 2.80
CA THR A 30 10.32 0.38 2.76
C THR A 30 10.94 -1.00 2.57
N GLN A 31 10.11 -2.04 2.49
CA GLN A 31 10.53 -3.43 2.23
C GLN A 31 10.45 -3.72 0.72
N ASN A 32 11.06 -4.82 0.28
CA ASN A 32 10.86 -5.22 -1.10
C ASN A 32 9.40 -5.63 -1.33
N LEU A 33 8.97 -5.53 -2.59
CA LEU A 33 7.56 -5.71 -2.92
C LEU A 33 7.08 -7.15 -2.66
N CYS A 34 7.92 -8.14 -2.93
CA CYS A 34 7.54 -9.54 -2.69
C CYS A 34 7.23 -9.79 -1.22
N LYS A 35 8.07 -9.26 -0.34
CA LYS A 35 7.89 -9.40 1.09
C LYS A 35 6.64 -8.68 1.57
N ARG A 36 6.44 -7.46 1.07
CA ARG A 36 5.25 -6.67 1.45
C ARG A 36 3.97 -7.36 0.98
N PHE A 37 3.97 -7.90 -0.23
CA PHE A 37 2.80 -8.62 -0.75
C PHE A 37 2.54 -9.91 0.04
N ALA A 38 3.59 -10.62 0.42
CA ALA A 38 3.44 -11.80 1.27
C ALA A 38 2.76 -11.44 2.60
N ASN A 39 3.11 -10.29 3.18
CA ASN A 39 2.46 -9.80 4.40
C ASN A 39 0.97 -9.53 4.18
N HIS A 40 0.60 -8.88 3.07
CA HIS A 40 -0.80 -8.65 2.75
C HIS A 40 -1.59 -9.96 2.62
N LYS A 41 -1.02 -10.93 1.92
CA LYS A 41 -1.70 -12.23 1.73
C LYS A 41 -1.81 -13.01 3.04
N SER A 42 -0.77 -12.95 3.87
CA SER A 42 -0.78 -13.60 5.16
C SER A 42 -1.86 -13.01 6.07
N ASP A 43 -1.96 -11.69 6.11
CA ASP A 43 -2.98 -11.01 6.89
C ASP A 43 -4.38 -11.35 6.39
N TYR A 44 -4.56 -11.41 5.07
CA TYR A 44 -5.83 -11.80 4.48
C TYR A 44 -6.21 -13.22 4.91
N ASN A 45 -5.27 -14.16 4.85
CA ASN A 45 -5.52 -15.55 5.25
C ASN A 45 -5.90 -15.64 6.72
N LEU A 46 -5.24 -14.87 7.58
CA LEU A 46 -5.58 -14.82 9.00
C LEU A 46 -6.98 -14.24 9.23
N HIS A 47 -7.34 -13.23 8.46
CA HIS A 47 -8.68 -12.65 8.52
C HIS A 47 -9.75 -13.66 8.14
N VAL A 48 -9.54 -14.40 7.05
CA VAL A 48 -10.48 -15.43 6.60
C VAL A 48 -10.66 -16.53 7.65
N GLN A 49 -9.59 -16.83 8.39
CA GLN A 49 -9.63 -17.84 9.46
C GLN A 49 -10.16 -17.29 10.79
N ASN A 50 -10.58 -16.02 10.80
CA ASN A 50 -11.05 -15.31 12.01
C ASN A 50 -9.99 -15.20 13.11
N LYS A 51 -8.71 -15.20 12.73
CA LYS A 51 -7.59 -15.07 13.66
C LYS A 51 -7.19 -13.64 13.92
N ILE A 52 -7.59 -12.72 13.04
CA ILE A 52 -7.43 -11.27 13.25
C ILE A 52 -8.77 -10.60 12.98
N LYS A 53 -8.99 -9.46 13.64
CA LYS A 53 -10.28 -8.76 13.55
C LYS A 53 -10.24 -7.58 12.60
N TYR A 54 -9.05 -7.01 12.34
CA TYR A 54 -8.95 -5.86 11.46
C TYR A 54 -9.09 -6.27 9.99
N VAL A 55 -9.55 -5.33 9.18
CA VAL A 55 -9.72 -5.51 7.75
C VAL A 55 -8.91 -4.43 7.05
N THR A 56 -8.01 -4.83 6.17
CA THR A 56 -7.28 -3.90 5.33
C THR A 56 -8.00 -3.77 3.99
N THR A 57 -8.02 -2.57 3.43
CA THR A 57 -8.72 -2.32 2.17
C THR A 57 -8.21 -3.22 1.03
N SER A 58 -6.91 -3.58 1.05
CA SER A 58 -6.32 -4.48 0.04
C SER A 58 -7.01 -5.86 -0.01
N PHE A 59 -7.67 -6.28 1.08
CA PHE A 59 -8.37 -7.56 1.10
C PHE A 59 -9.44 -7.65 0.02
N LYS A 60 -10.02 -6.53 -0.36
CA LYS A 60 -11.05 -6.49 -1.41
C LYS A 60 -10.51 -6.91 -2.77
N ILE A 61 -9.23 -6.65 -3.02
CA ILE A 61 -8.59 -7.09 -4.26
C ILE A 61 -8.11 -8.54 -4.13
N ILE A 62 -7.50 -8.87 -2.99
CA ILE A 62 -6.94 -10.20 -2.76
C ILE A 62 -8.04 -11.27 -2.80
N GLU A 63 -9.22 -10.98 -2.27
CA GLU A 63 -10.33 -11.95 -2.25
C GLU A 63 -10.84 -12.32 -3.64
N LEU A 64 -10.58 -11.48 -4.64
CA LEU A 64 -10.98 -11.75 -6.02
C LEU A 64 -10.14 -12.87 -6.67
N GLY A 65 -8.99 -13.17 -6.09
CA GLY A 65 -8.09 -14.18 -6.64
C GLY A 65 -7.13 -13.63 -7.68
N ASP A 66 -6.05 -14.38 -7.90
CA ASP A 66 -5.02 -14.04 -8.89
C ASP A 66 -4.38 -12.67 -8.67
N SER A 67 -4.39 -12.20 -7.43
CA SER A 67 -3.82 -10.90 -7.08
C SER A 67 -2.30 -10.88 -7.26
N TYR A 68 -1.79 -9.71 -7.59
CA TYR A 68 -0.36 -9.50 -7.75
C TYR A 68 -0.01 -8.08 -7.33
N ILE A 69 1.27 -7.87 -7.01
CA ILE A 69 1.77 -6.56 -6.65
C ILE A 69 2.58 -5.99 -7.80
N GLU A 70 2.45 -4.69 -8.04
CA GLU A 70 3.15 -4.01 -9.12
C GLU A 70 3.73 -2.70 -8.61
N LEU A 71 4.97 -2.41 -8.97
CA LEU A 71 5.60 -1.15 -8.62
C LEU A 71 4.92 0.00 -9.34
N LEU A 72 4.49 1.00 -8.60
CA LEU A 72 3.96 2.23 -9.16
C LEU A 72 5.02 3.31 -9.22
N GLU A 73 5.79 3.47 -8.15
CA GLU A 73 6.83 4.49 -8.09
C GLU A 73 7.89 4.11 -7.06
N GLU A 74 9.15 4.29 -7.42
CA GLU A 74 10.25 4.20 -6.49
C GLU A 74 10.61 5.62 -6.06
N ILE A 75 10.79 5.83 -4.77
CA ILE A 75 10.96 7.18 -4.24
C ILE A 75 11.94 7.18 -3.07
N ASN A 76 12.78 8.22 -3.02
CA ASN A 76 13.65 8.48 -1.89
C ASN A 76 12.99 9.48 -0.97
N CYS A 77 12.74 9.08 0.26
CA CYS A 77 12.12 9.92 1.26
C CYS A 77 13.04 10.11 2.46
N ASP A 78 12.87 11.22 3.16
CA ASP A 78 13.60 11.46 4.41
C ASP A 78 12.84 10.93 5.62
N SER A 79 11.52 10.75 5.48
CA SER A 79 10.67 10.37 6.60
C SER A 79 9.44 9.61 6.13
N LYS A 80 8.77 8.99 7.10
CA LYS A 80 7.48 8.33 6.87
C LYS A 80 6.44 9.32 6.36
N ILE A 81 6.45 10.55 6.87
CA ILE A 81 5.49 11.58 6.48
C ILE A 81 5.60 11.88 4.99
N GLN A 82 6.82 12.02 4.48
CA GLN A 82 7.03 12.27 3.04
C GLN A 82 6.50 11.12 2.20
N LEU A 83 6.76 9.88 2.63
CA LEU A 83 6.28 8.70 1.92
C LEU A 83 4.76 8.65 1.91
N GLU A 84 4.12 8.90 3.05
CA GLU A 84 2.66 8.89 3.15
C GLU A 84 2.03 10.01 2.32
N MET A 85 2.67 11.17 2.27
CA MET A 85 2.15 12.28 1.46
C MET A 85 2.20 11.94 -0.03
N ARG A 86 3.27 11.32 -0.48
CA ARG A 86 3.35 10.90 -1.89
C ARG A 86 2.33 9.80 -2.21
N GLU A 87 2.16 8.86 -1.30
CA GLU A 87 1.13 7.84 -1.44
C GLU A 87 -0.25 8.49 -1.57
N GLY A 88 -0.54 9.47 -0.71
CA GLY A 88 -1.81 10.21 -0.76
C GLY A 88 -2.02 10.95 -2.07
N GLU A 89 -0.97 11.56 -2.61
CA GLU A 89 -1.05 12.24 -3.92
C GLU A 89 -1.44 11.25 -5.01
N LEU A 90 -0.81 10.07 -5.03
CA LEU A 90 -1.09 9.06 -6.04
C LEU A 90 -2.49 8.48 -5.89
N ILE A 91 -2.98 8.33 -4.66
CA ILE A 91 -4.35 7.92 -4.41
C ILE A 91 -5.33 8.93 -5.02
N ARG A 92 -5.06 10.22 -4.85
CA ARG A 92 -5.92 11.27 -5.42
C ARG A 92 -5.88 11.27 -6.94
N ILE A 93 -4.68 11.08 -7.52
CA ILE A 93 -4.52 11.04 -8.99
C ILE A 93 -5.32 9.87 -9.57
N HIS A 94 -5.33 8.73 -8.88
CA HIS A 94 -5.97 7.51 -9.36
C HIS A 94 -7.33 7.24 -8.70
N LYS A 95 -7.98 8.26 -8.17
CA LYS A 95 -9.18 8.10 -7.35
C LYS A 95 -10.31 7.31 -8.03
N ASP A 96 -10.39 7.36 -9.35
CA ASP A 96 -11.47 6.69 -10.08
C ASP A 96 -11.33 5.16 -10.06
N LEU A 97 -10.12 4.66 -9.94
CA LEU A 97 -9.83 3.22 -9.94
C LEU A 97 -9.29 2.71 -8.61
N CYS A 98 -8.83 3.62 -7.76
CA CYS A 98 -8.23 3.26 -6.48
C CYS A 98 -9.32 2.99 -5.44
N ILE A 99 -9.20 1.85 -4.75
CA ILE A 99 -10.20 1.47 -3.73
C ILE A 99 -9.87 1.99 -2.34
N ASN A 100 -8.77 2.70 -2.17
CA ASN A 100 -8.37 3.21 -0.86
C ASN A 100 -9.44 4.14 -0.30
N LYS A 101 -9.90 3.85 0.91
CA LYS A 101 -10.91 4.68 1.60
C LYS A 101 -10.27 5.83 2.36
N ASN A 102 -9.10 5.57 2.95
CA ASN A 102 -8.36 6.57 3.70
C ASN A 102 -7.19 7.04 2.86
N ILE A 103 -7.05 8.35 2.73
CA ILE A 103 -5.95 8.93 1.96
C ILE A 103 -4.79 9.13 2.93
N ALA A 104 -3.64 8.50 2.64
CA ALA A 104 -2.44 8.64 3.44
C ALA A 104 -1.99 10.10 3.47
N GLY A 105 -1.42 10.52 4.59
CA GLY A 105 -0.88 11.87 4.74
C GLY A 105 -1.91 12.94 5.06
N ARG A 106 -3.19 12.60 5.13
CA ARG A 106 -4.20 13.59 5.52
C ARG A 106 -4.36 13.62 7.04
N THR A 107 -4.76 14.77 7.55
CA THR A 107 -5.01 14.93 8.99
C THR A 107 -6.42 14.47 9.36
N ASP A 108 -6.65 14.27 10.66
CA ASP A 108 -7.97 13.90 11.16
C ASP A 108 -9.05 14.93 10.83
N LYS A 109 -8.65 16.17 10.67
CA LYS A 109 -9.60 17.25 10.37
C LYS A 109 -10.14 17.22 8.95
N GLN A 110 -9.61 16.35 8.12
CA GLN A 110 -10.03 16.21 6.72
C GLN A 110 -11.14 15.19 6.52
N TYR A 111 -11.59 14.59 7.58
CA TYR A 111 -12.72 13.68 7.52
C TYR A 111 -14.02 14.43 7.33
#